data_96d762aae5f55be8e62f24dad553bf0a
#
_entry.id   96d762aae5f55be8e62f24dad553bf0a
#
_cell.length_a   1.000
_cell.length_b   1.000
_cell.length_c   1.000
_cell.angle_alpha   90.00
_cell.angle_beta   90.00
_cell.angle_gamma   90.00
#
_symmetry.space_group_name_H-M   'P 1'
#
loop_
_entity.id
_entity.type
_entity.pdbx_description
1 polymer ?
#
loop_
_entity_poly.entity_id
_entity_poly.type
_entity_poly.pdbx_seq_one_letter_code
_entity_poly.pdbx_strand_id
1 'polypeptide(L)'
;MRMCAAFVGIAVIAGAAVSVTVDMYRSAGTTPQSTDVGKRITIARDSVEKTLSADDAARREAGLLRQHRAEEQKSAVRIAREALLLADIAYGATEADVRARYGTPFEMESEHSMRYAGKEVVKYEYTDNLSLDFVDGLVRLVKISEYSALASGKGVRIGTPVEELRRVYGEPSMVYGEDYIYFSEEDPTIGFAFEIKHGQVEEIRMGDLGL
;
A
#
# COMPACT_ATOMS: atom_id res chain seq x y z
N MET A 1 -9.25 21.44 -56.16
CA MET A 1 -9.60 20.43 -55.16
C MET A 1 -8.72 20.67 -53.92
N ARG A 2 -9.26 21.34 -52.90
CA ARG A 2 -8.55 21.55 -51.61
C ARG A 2 -9.44 20.96 -50.53
N MET A 3 -8.98 19.88 -49.94
CA MET A 3 -9.58 19.25 -48.77
C MET A 3 -9.26 20.11 -47.54
N CYS A 4 -10.29 20.61 -46.84
CA CYS A 4 -10.13 21.20 -45.51
C CYS A 4 -10.45 20.11 -44.49
N ALA A 5 -9.44 19.75 -43.71
CA ALA A 5 -9.60 18.88 -42.56
C ALA A 5 -10.06 19.72 -41.35
N ALA A 6 -11.15 19.32 -40.72
CA ALA A 6 -11.60 19.90 -39.46
C ALA A 6 -10.89 19.17 -38.30
N PHE A 7 -10.10 19.92 -37.53
CA PHE A 7 -9.54 19.43 -36.25
C PHE A 7 -10.53 19.71 -35.12
N VAL A 8 -10.99 18.67 -34.48
CA VAL A 8 -11.71 18.77 -33.19
C VAL A 8 -10.69 18.56 -32.09
N GLY A 9 -10.33 19.64 -31.42
CA GLY A 9 -9.47 19.58 -30.22
C GLY A 9 -10.35 19.43 -28.96
N ILE A 10 -10.17 18.35 -28.23
CA ILE A 10 -10.76 18.18 -26.89
C ILE A 10 -9.70 18.57 -25.90
N ALA A 11 -9.88 19.70 -25.20
CA ALA A 11 -9.07 20.08 -24.05
C ALA A 11 -9.81 19.64 -22.78
N VAL A 12 -9.23 18.71 -22.04
CA VAL A 12 -9.70 18.32 -20.70
C VAL A 12 -9.01 19.23 -19.68
N ILE A 13 -9.75 20.15 -19.07
CA ILE A 13 -9.31 20.91 -17.90
C ILE A 13 -10.16 20.43 -16.71
N ALA A 14 -9.49 19.99 -15.65
CA ALA A 14 -10.11 19.59 -14.40
C ALA A 14 -10.83 20.79 -13.75
N GLY A 15 -12.14 20.63 -13.48
CA GLY A 15 -12.94 21.59 -12.73
C GLY A 15 -13.95 22.34 -13.59
N ALA A 16 -15.21 21.85 -13.56
CA ALA A 16 -16.48 22.50 -13.86
C ALA A 16 -16.49 23.63 -14.92
N ALA A 17 -16.80 23.28 -16.12
CA ALA A 17 -17.68 23.91 -17.12
C ALA A 17 -17.21 23.53 -18.53
N VAL A 18 -17.96 22.67 -19.19
CA VAL A 18 -17.76 22.37 -20.61
C VAL A 18 -18.45 23.51 -21.38
N SER A 19 -17.67 24.45 -21.90
CA SER A 19 -18.16 25.43 -22.89
C SER A 19 -17.94 24.85 -24.26
N VAL A 20 -19.01 24.45 -24.92
CA VAL A 20 -18.98 24.06 -26.34
C VAL A 20 -19.23 25.34 -27.18
N THR A 21 -18.17 25.91 -27.73
CA THR A 21 -18.27 26.94 -28.78
C THR A 21 -18.42 26.27 -30.13
N VAL A 22 -19.57 26.46 -30.76
CA VAL A 22 -19.80 26.05 -32.15
C VAL A 22 -19.55 27.26 -33.04
N ASP A 23 -18.41 27.27 -33.73
CA ASP A 23 -18.15 28.24 -34.78
C ASP A 23 -18.94 27.87 -36.05
N MET A 24 -19.99 28.64 -36.32
CA MET A 24 -20.74 28.53 -37.58
C MET A 24 -20.01 29.30 -38.70
N TYR A 25 -19.30 28.61 -39.53
CA TYR A 25 -18.88 29.17 -40.83
C TYR A 25 -20.08 29.27 -41.77
N ARG A 26 -20.46 30.49 -42.11
CA ARG A 26 -21.53 30.79 -43.05
C ARG A 26 -20.99 30.67 -44.47
N SER A 27 -21.24 29.54 -45.12
CA SER A 27 -21.10 29.42 -46.58
C SER A 27 -22.41 29.81 -47.24
N ALA A 28 -22.33 30.74 -48.16
CA ALA A 28 -23.49 31.24 -48.92
C ALA A 28 -24.07 30.14 -49.82
N GLY A 29 -25.38 29.92 -49.70
CA GLY A 29 -26.21 29.32 -50.69
C GLY A 29 -26.51 27.83 -50.53
N THR A 30 -27.39 27.48 -49.60
CA THR A 30 -28.46 26.48 -49.74
C THR A 30 -29.20 26.40 -48.40
N THR A 31 -30.49 26.61 -48.38
CA THR A 31 -31.38 26.46 -47.20
C THR A 31 -31.42 24.99 -46.79
N PRO A 32 -30.98 24.62 -45.60
CA PRO A 32 -31.14 23.25 -45.12
C PRO A 32 -32.59 23.02 -44.70
N GLN A 33 -33.19 21.93 -45.17
CA GLN A 33 -34.51 21.48 -44.76
C GLN A 33 -34.53 21.21 -43.26
N SER A 34 -35.55 21.70 -42.58
CA SER A 34 -35.79 21.71 -41.14
C SER A 34 -35.75 20.33 -40.42
N THR A 35 -35.73 19.23 -41.17
CA THR A 35 -35.79 17.87 -40.62
C THR A 35 -34.45 17.29 -40.17
N ASP A 36 -33.32 17.84 -40.61
CA ASP A 36 -31.99 17.27 -40.28
C ASP A 36 -31.41 17.85 -38.99
N VAL A 37 -31.80 19.08 -38.62
CA VAL A 37 -31.33 19.72 -37.35
C VAL A 37 -31.92 19.04 -36.10
N GLY A 38 -33.21 18.66 -36.17
CA GLY A 38 -33.85 17.95 -35.07
C GLY A 38 -33.22 16.60 -34.74
N LYS A 39 -32.82 15.86 -35.79
CA LYS A 39 -32.22 14.53 -35.69
C LYS A 39 -30.79 14.59 -35.11
N ARG A 40 -30.01 15.63 -35.48
CA ARG A 40 -28.67 15.86 -34.92
C ARG A 40 -28.68 16.27 -33.44
N ILE A 41 -29.66 17.07 -33.04
CA ILE A 41 -29.82 17.49 -31.65
C ILE A 41 -30.22 16.28 -30.76
N THR A 42 -31.08 15.39 -31.26
CA THR A 42 -31.51 14.20 -30.52
C THR A 42 -30.35 13.22 -30.31
N ILE A 43 -29.54 12.97 -31.36
CA ILE A 43 -28.37 12.08 -31.27
C ILE A 43 -27.32 12.66 -30.28
N ALA A 44 -27.11 13.97 -30.27
CA ALA A 44 -26.20 14.62 -29.33
C ALA A 44 -26.71 14.54 -27.89
N ARG A 45 -28.02 14.68 -27.65
CA ARG A 45 -28.62 14.51 -26.33
C ARG A 45 -28.48 13.10 -25.79
N ASP A 46 -28.82 12.11 -26.58
CA ASP A 46 -28.71 10.69 -26.19
C ASP A 46 -27.25 10.29 -25.86
N SER A 47 -26.30 10.84 -26.63
CA SER A 47 -24.88 10.59 -26.39
C SER A 47 -24.40 11.23 -25.07
N VAL A 48 -24.81 12.47 -24.79
CA VAL A 48 -24.48 13.18 -23.55
C VAL A 48 -25.13 12.51 -22.33
N GLU A 49 -26.39 12.11 -22.41
CA GLU A 49 -27.12 11.44 -21.35
C GLU A 49 -26.51 10.05 -21.02
N LYS A 50 -26.08 9.32 -22.05
CA LYS A 50 -25.37 8.04 -21.90
C LYS A 50 -23.99 8.21 -21.28
N THR A 51 -23.27 9.28 -21.59
CA THR A 51 -21.96 9.58 -21.00
C THR A 51 -22.09 9.99 -19.55
N LEU A 52 -23.07 10.84 -19.20
CA LEU A 52 -23.37 11.25 -17.83
C LEU A 52 -23.78 10.03 -16.96
N SER A 53 -24.57 9.11 -17.51
CA SER A 53 -24.96 7.87 -16.80
C SER A 53 -23.77 6.93 -16.58
N ALA A 54 -22.81 6.87 -17.51
CA ALA A 54 -21.59 6.07 -17.36
C ALA A 54 -20.65 6.65 -16.30
N ASP A 55 -20.50 7.97 -16.26
CA ASP A 55 -19.70 8.67 -15.25
C ASP A 55 -20.30 8.51 -13.85
N ASP A 56 -21.62 8.57 -13.71
CA ASP A 56 -22.30 8.34 -12.43
C ASP A 56 -22.17 6.88 -11.97
N ALA A 57 -22.22 5.93 -12.88
CA ALA A 57 -21.99 4.51 -12.59
C ALA A 57 -20.55 4.29 -12.11
N ALA A 58 -19.56 4.85 -12.81
CA ALA A 58 -18.15 4.77 -12.42
C ALA A 58 -17.87 5.41 -11.05
N ARG A 59 -18.51 6.54 -10.74
CA ARG A 59 -18.40 7.20 -9.41
C ARG A 59 -19.00 6.36 -8.29
N ARG A 60 -20.13 5.68 -8.55
CA ARG A 60 -20.75 4.77 -7.56
C ARG A 60 -19.87 3.55 -7.32
N GLU A 61 -19.33 2.96 -8.37
CA GLU A 61 -18.42 1.83 -8.27
C GLU A 61 -17.13 2.19 -7.52
N ALA A 62 -16.53 3.35 -7.85
CA ALA A 62 -15.39 3.88 -7.10
C ALA A 62 -15.72 4.19 -5.64
N GLY A 63 -16.95 4.64 -5.35
CA GLY A 63 -17.45 4.83 -3.98
C GLY A 63 -17.57 3.52 -3.21
N LEU A 64 -18.15 2.49 -3.80
CA LEU A 64 -18.28 1.15 -3.23
C LEU A 64 -16.91 0.52 -2.97
N LEU A 65 -15.98 0.63 -3.91
CA LEU A 65 -14.61 0.12 -3.74
C LEU A 65 -13.87 0.84 -2.60
N ARG A 66 -14.08 2.16 -2.43
CA ARG A 66 -13.51 2.90 -1.30
C ARG A 66 -14.13 2.48 0.03
N GLN A 67 -15.44 2.24 0.07
CA GLN A 67 -16.12 1.76 1.27
C GLN A 67 -15.68 0.35 1.63
N HIS A 68 -15.59 -0.58 0.67
CA HIS A 68 -15.06 -1.93 0.88
C HIS A 68 -13.64 -1.90 1.43
N ARG A 69 -12.77 -1.10 0.82
CA ARG A 69 -11.39 -0.94 1.31
C ARG A 69 -11.32 -0.34 2.70
N ALA A 70 -12.21 0.62 3.04
CA ALA A 70 -12.27 1.21 4.37
C ALA A 70 -12.81 0.23 5.42
N GLU A 71 -13.74 -0.64 5.06
CA GLU A 71 -14.24 -1.71 5.92
C GLU A 71 -13.21 -2.81 6.13
N GLU A 72 -12.49 -3.22 5.09
CA GLU A 72 -11.35 -4.15 5.18
C GLU A 72 -10.25 -3.57 6.09
N GLN A 73 -9.88 -2.29 5.94
CA GLN A 73 -8.91 -1.62 6.81
C GLN A 73 -9.40 -1.51 8.26
N LYS A 74 -10.70 -1.38 8.49
CA LYS A 74 -11.30 -1.33 9.83
C LYS A 74 -11.39 -2.70 10.49
N SER A 75 -11.49 -3.77 9.71
CA SER A 75 -11.51 -5.16 10.20
C SER A 75 -10.10 -5.75 10.33
N ALA A 76 -9.08 -5.12 9.73
CA ALA A 76 -7.71 -5.56 9.82
C ALA A 76 -7.22 -5.53 11.28
N VAL A 77 -6.72 -6.66 11.75
CA VAL A 77 -6.17 -6.78 13.10
C VAL A 77 -4.95 -5.89 13.22
N ARG A 78 -4.95 -5.06 14.25
CA ARG A 78 -3.80 -4.25 14.64
C ARG A 78 -3.18 -4.82 15.90
N ILE A 79 -1.88 -4.62 16.05
CA ILE A 79 -1.10 -5.21 17.14
C ILE A 79 -0.78 -4.13 18.16
N ALA A 80 -1.13 -4.39 19.42
CA ALA A 80 -0.72 -3.52 20.53
C ALA A 80 0.83 -3.47 20.61
N ARG A 81 1.39 -2.32 20.92
CA ARG A 81 2.83 -2.11 20.95
C ARG A 81 3.57 -3.09 21.84
N GLU A 82 2.98 -3.42 23.00
CA GLU A 82 3.53 -4.36 23.97
C GLU A 82 3.60 -5.79 23.44
N ALA A 83 2.82 -6.10 22.40
CA ALA A 83 2.82 -7.39 21.73
C ALA A 83 3.83 -7.48 20.57
N LEU A 84 4.56 -6.38 20.26
CA LEU A 84 5.66 -6.37 19.30
C LEU A 84 6.89 -7.02 19.96
N LEU A 85 6.90 -8.34 19.92
CA LEU A 85 7.93 -9.19 20.52
C LEU A 85 8.36 -10.25 19.49
N LEU A 86 9.63 -10.25 19.11
CA LEU A 86 10.24 -11.24 18.23
C LEU A 86 11.53 -11.74 18.86
N ALA A 87 11.71 -13.06 18.91
CA ALA A 87 12.89 -13.65 19.57
C ALA A 87 13.02 -13.19 21.04
N ASP A 88 11.90 -12.96 21.72
CA ASP A 88 11.82 -12.38 23.07
C ASP A 88 12.51 -10.99 23.20
N ILE A 89 12.64 -10.28 22.09
CA ILE A 89 13.13 -8.91 22.03
C ILE A 89 11.95 -8.01 21.72
N ALA A 90 11.68 -7.02 22.57
CA ALA A 90 10.63 -6.03 22.35
C ALA A 90 11.10 -4.91 21.42
N TYR A 91 10.18 -4.33 20.65
CA TYR A 91 10.46 -3.10 19.93
C TYR A 91 10.82 -1.98 20.92
N GLY A 92 11.93 -1.29 20.67
CA GLY A 92 12.46 -0.25 21.57
C GLY A 92 13.25 -0.77 22.78
N ALA A 93 13.53 -2.07 22.86
CA ALA A 93 14.47 -2.61 23.84
C ALA A 93 15.85 -1.94 23.68
N THR A 94 16.62 -1.87 24.77
CA THR A 94 17.97 -1.30 24.71
C THR A 94 18.98 -2.30 24.18
N GLU A 95 20.09 -1.79 23.64
CA GLU A 95 21.24 -2.63 23.28
C GLU A 95 21.74 -3.47 24.46
N ALA A 96 21.72 -2.89 25.67
CA ALA A 96 22.13 -3.60 26.89
C ALA A 96 21.21 -4.80 27.19
N ASP A 97 19.88 -4.67 27.02
CA ASP A 97 18.93 -5.76 27.21
C ASP A 97 19.18 -6.90 26.22
N VAL A 98 19.42 -6.55 24.95
CA VAL A 98 19.72 -7.54 23.92
C VAL A 98 21.02 -8.27 24.21
N ARG A 99 22.10 -7.55 24.56
CA ARG A 99 23.38 -8.16 24.95
C ARG A 99 23.29 -9.00 26.21
N ALA A 100 22.47 -8.62 27.19
CA ALA A 100 22.24 -9.43 28.38
C ALA A 100 21.59 -10.78 28.04
N ARG A 101 20.76 -10.84 27.00
CA ARG A 101 20.05 -12.04 26.58
C ARG A 101 20.85 -12.91 25.61
N TYR A 102 21.44 -12.30 24.59
CA TYR A 102 22.07 -12.99 23.45
C TYR A 102 23.60 -12.97 23.50
N GLY A 103 24.17 -12.19 24.45
CA GLY A 103 25.62 -12.04 24.55
C GLY A 103 26.18 -11.07 23.50
N THR A 104 27.42 -11.31 23.10
CA THR A 104 28.11 -10.52 22.08
C THR A 104 27.67 -10.99 20.70
N PRO A 105 27.26 -10.08 19.79
CA PRO A 105 26.98 -10.45 18.41
C PRO A 105 28.26 -10.95 17.72
N PHE A 106 28.13 -11.81 16.73
CA PHE A 106 29.29 -12.29 15.97
C PHE A 106 29.76 -11.26 14.92
N GLU A 107 28.83 -10.39 14.48
CA GLU A 107 29.11 -9.30 13.56
C GLU A 107 28.40 -8.03 13.99
N MET A 108 29.08 -6.91 13.81
CA MET A 108 28.56 -5.56 14.08
C MET A 108 28.97 -4.64 12.92
N GLU A 109 27.98 -4.00 12.33
CA GLU A 109 28.16 -2.98 11.30
C GLU A 109 27.49 -1.68 11.74
N SER A 110 27.97 -0.55 11.24
CA SER A 110 27.26 0.72 11.38
C SER A 110 27.22 1.48 10.07
N GLU A 111 26.09 2.11 9.80
CA GLU A 111 25.86 2.92 8.62
C GLU A 111 24.97 4.11 8.96
N HIS A 112 25.02 5.16 8.13
CA HIS A 112 24.05 6.27 8.23
C HIS A 112 22.88 6.01 7.30
N SER A 113 21.67 5.99 7.83
CA SER A 113 20.49 5.66 7.05
C SER A 113 19.56 6.86 6.86
N MET A 114 19.24 7.16 5.60
CA MET A 114 18.26 8.20 5.26
C MET A 114 16.85 7.87 5.77
N ARG A 115 16.55 6.60 5.98
CA ARG A 115 15.31 6.14 6.62
C ARG A 115 15.15 6.74 8.01
N TYR A 116 16.24 6.95 8.73
CA TYR A 116 16.28 7.56 10.05
C TYR A 116 16.86 8.97 10.04
N ALA A 117 16.56 9.74 8.99
CA ALA A 117 17.01 11.13 8.84
C ALA A 117 18.54 11.31 8.96
N GLY A 118 19.28 10.36 8.42
CA GLY A 118 20.75 10.38 8.45
C GLY A 118 21.37 9.95 9.78
N LYS A 119 20.58 9.42 10.73
CA LYS A 119 21.11 8.85 11.96
C LYS A 119 21.92 7.59 11.67
N GLU A 120 22.83 7.30 12.59
CA GLU A 120 23.58 6.05 12.60
C GLU A 120 22.63 4.89 12.96
N VAL A 121 22.70 3.83 12.16
CA VAL A 121 22.07 2.53 12.41
C VAL A 121 23.19 1.57 12.74
N VAL A 122 23.13 0.94 13.91
CA VAL A 122 24.05 -0.11 14.32
C VAL A 122 23.35 -1.44 14.13
N LYS A 123 23.88 -2.29 13.26
CA LYS A 123 23.34 -3.61 12.96
C LYS A 123 24.13 -4.67 13.72
N TYR A 124 23.42 -5.55 14.44
CA TYR A 124 23.96 -6.72 15.10
C TYR A 124 23.48 -7.99 14.41
N GLU A 125 24.42 -8.90 14.18
CA GLU A 125 24.11 -10.24 13.74
C GLU A 125 24.47 -11.28 14.79
N TYR A 126 23.52 -12.17 15.04
CA TYR A 126 23.64 -13.29 15.98
C TYR A 126 23.47 -14.62 15.25
N THR A 127 23.91 -15.69 15.88
CA THR A 127 23.58 -17.05 15.41
C THR A 127 22.07 -17.23 15.30
N ASP A 128 21.63 -18.30 14.64
CA ASP A 128 20.21 -18.61 14.43
C ASP A 128 19.48 -17.60 13.50
N ASN A 129 20.29 -16.99 12.60
CA ASN A 129 19.80 -16.01 11.59
C ASN A 129 18.95 -14.88 12.23
N LEU A 130 19.39 -14.40 13.37
CA LEU A 130 18.82 -13.25 14.07
C LEU A 130 19.66 -12.01 13.76
N SER A 131 19.02 -10.97 13.23
CA SER A 131 19.63 -9.65 13.06
C SER A 131 18.78 -8.55 13.70
N LEU A 132 19.45 -7.50 14.17
CA LEU A 132 18.82 -6.36 14.81
C LEU A 132 19.43 -5.06 14.30
N ASP A 133 18.57 -4.06 14.06
CA ASP A 133 18.98 -2.69 13.81
C ASP A 133 18.67 -1.82 15.04
N PHE A 134 19.67 -1.06 15.46
CA PHE A 134 19.55 -0.09 16.55
C PHE A 134 19.70 1.33 16.03
N VAL A 135 18.86 2.23 16.52
CA VAL A 135 19.00 3.67 16.30
C VAL A 135 18.91 4.35 17.67
N ASP A 136 19.86 5.21 17.98
CA ASP A 136 19.98 5.85 19.30
C ASP A 136 20.03 4.81 20.46
N GLY A 137 20.64 3.64 20.21
CA GLY A 137 20.77 2.55 21.21
C GLY A 137 19.49 1.76 21.49
N LEU A 138 18.43 1.96 20.70
CA LEU A 138 17.15 1.27 20.81
C LEU A 138 16.87 0.39 19.60
N VAL A 139 16.33 -0.80 19.82
CA VAL A 139 15.88 -1.71 18.77
C VAL A 139 14.81 -1.05 17.91
N ARG A 140 15.06 -0.99 16.60
CA ARG A 140 14.13 -0.49 15.58
C ARG A 140 13.65 -1.56 14.65
N LEU A 141 14.47 -2.58 14.40
CA LEU A 141 14.11 -3.72 13.58
C LEU A 141 14.71 -4.98 14.21
N VAL A 142 13.93 -6.04 14.26
CA VAL A 142 14.37 -7.41 14.55
C VAL A 142 13.97 -8.25 13.35
N LYS A 143 14.89 -9.08 12.87
CA LYS A 143 14.65 -10.00 11.76
C LYS A 143 15.13 -11.40 12.11
N ILE A 144 14.32 -12.40 11.80
CA ILE A 144 14.70 -13.81 11.79
C ILE A 144 14.35 -14.41 10.43
N SER A 145 15.19 -15.28 9.93
CA SER A 145 15.01 -15.91 8.62
C SER A 145 15.41 -17.39 8.67
N GLU A 146 15.47 -18.01 7.52
CA GLU A 146 15.71 -19.43 7.28
C GLU A 146 16.44 -20.19 8.41
N TYR A 147 15.93 -21.36 8.78
CA TYR A 147 16.48 -22.24 9.82
C TYR A 147 16.46 -21.71 11.24
N SER A 148 15.95 -20.48 11.47
CA SER A 148 15.83 -19.95 12.83
C SER A 148 14.80 -20.74 13.65
N ALA A 149 15.17 -21.13 14.87
CA ALA A 149 14.26 -21.74 15.83
C ALA A 149 13.47 -20.73 16.65
N LEU A 150 13.79 -19.43 16.52
CA LEU A 150 13.18 -18.34 17.25
C LEU A 150 11.73 -18.11 16.78
N ALA A 151 10.95 -17.39 17.60
CA ALA A 151 9.53 -17.19 17.36
C ALA A 151 9.10 -15.77 17.70
N SER A 152 7.96 -15.36 17.14
CA SER A 152 7.24 -14.17 17.62
C SER A 152 6.63 -14.42 19.00
N GLY A 153 6.24 -13.37 19.70
CA GLY A 153 5.61 -13.46 21.02
C GLY A 153 4.32 -14.30 21.07
N LYS A 154 3.68 -14.52 19.91
CA LYS A 154 2.52 -15.43 19.77
C LYS A 154 2.90 -16.83 19.26
N GLY A 155 4.19 -17.16 19.17
CA GLY A 155 4.69 -18.50 18.83
C GLY A 155 4.80 -18.79 17.34
N VAL A 156 4.53 -17.83 16.44
CA VAL A 156 4.77 -17.99 15.01
C VAL A 156 6.28 -17.96 14.73
N ARG A 157 6.75 -18.92 13.93
CA ARG A 157 8.16 -19.13 13.60
C ARG A 157 8.34 -19.43 12.11
N ILE A 158 9.56 -19.52 11.68
CA ILE A 158 9.90 -19.98 10.33
C ILE A 158 9.30 -21.37 10.09
N GLY A 159 8.71 -21.59 8.90
CA GLY A 159 8.00 -22.81 8.53
C GLY A 159 6.53 -22.87 9.02
N THR A 160 6.04 -21.89 9.75
CA THR A 160 4.62 -21.86 10.14
C THR A 160 3.75 -21.72 8.88
N PRO A 161 2.74 -22.62 8.67
CA PRO A 161 1.81 -22.48 7.56
C PRO A 161 1.02 -21.17 7.62
N VAL A 162 0.72 -20.58 6.45
CA VAL A 162 0.01 -19.29 6.35
C VAL A 162 -1.37 -19.33 7.02
N GLU A 163 -2.07 -20.46 6.98
CA GLU A 163 -3.38 -20.64 7.63
C GLU A 163 -3.23 -20.56 9.16
N GLU A 164 -2.14 -21.08 9.71
CA GLU A 164 -1.86 -20.98 11.14
C GLU A 164 -1.44 -19.56 11.53
N LEU A 165 -0.65 -18.88 10.72
CA LEU A 165 -0.34 -17.46 10.89
C LEU A 165 -1.64 -16.64 11.01
N ARG A 166 -2.58 -16.82 10.07
CA ARG A 166 -3.88 -16.14 10.10
C ARG A 166 -4.72 -16.53 11.31
N ARG A 167 -4.66 -17.78 11.74
CA ARG A 167 -5.37 -18.22 12.96
C ARG A 167 -4.84 -17.54 14.21
N VAL A 168 -3.53 -17.27 14.29
CA VAL A 168 -2.85 -16.67 15.45
C VAL A 168 -2.94 -15.16 15.44
N TYR A 169 -2.71 -14.53 14.28
CA TYR A 169 -2.65 -13.08 14.13
C TYR A 169 -3.91 -12.45 13.53
N GLY A 170 -4.84 -13.26 12.98
CA GLY A 170 -5.99 -12.78 12.21
C GLY A 170 -5.63 -12.48 10.75
N GLU A 171 -6.51 -11.76 10.05
CA GLU A 171 -6.21 -11.29 8.71
C GLU A 171 -5.18 -10.16 8.73
N PRO A 172 -4.23 -10.14 7.79
CA PRO A 172 -3.21 -9.09 7.75
C PRO A 172 -3.83 -7.72 7.48
N SER A 173 -3.20 -6.68 8.03
CA SER A 173 -3.57 -5.29 7.74
C SER A 173 -3.36 -4.93 6.27
N MET A 174 -2.36 -5.55 5.65
CA MET A 174 -2.00 -5.39 4.24
C MET A 174 -1.23 -6.60 3.75
N VAL A 175 -1.40 -6.95 2.47
CA VAL A 175 -0.53 -7.89 1.75
C VAL A 175 0.20 -7.10 0.67
N TYR A 176 1.52 -7.15 0.69
CA TYR A 176 2.37 -6.49 -0.30
C TYR A 176 3.41 -7.48 -0.84
N GLY A 177 3.24 -7.90 -2.09
CA GLY A 177 4.04 -8.98 -2.66
C GLY A 177 3.84 -10.28 -1.89
N GLU A 178 4.92 -10.81 -1.32
CA GLU A 178 4.92 -12.01 -0.48
C GLU A 178 4.77 -11.69 1.02
N ASP A 179 4.78 -10.40 1.39
CA ASP A 179 4.69 -9.95 2.78
C ASP A 179 3.25 -9.84 3.28
N TYR A 180 2.95 -10.53 4.37
CA TYR A 180 1.75 -10.35 5.18
C TYR A 180 2.05 -9.40 6.32
N ILE A 181 1.46 -8.21 6.28
CA ILE A 181 1.81 -7.09 7.16
C ILE A 181 0.72 -6.85 8.19
N TYR A 182 1.13 -6.76 9.45
CA TYR A 182 0.29 -6.47 10.61
C TYR A 182 0.80 -5.22 11.29
N PHE A 183 0.08 -4.11 11.14
CA PHE A 183 0.48 -2.82 11.71
C PHE A 183 0.22 -2.74 13.21
N SER A 184 1.01 -1.93 13.89
CA SER A 184 0.73 -1.52 15.27
C SER A 184 -0.54 -0.66 15.33
N GLU A 185 -1.23 -0.71 16.48
CA GLU A 185 -2.40 0.14 16.75
C GLU A 185 -2.03 1.62 16.82
N GLU A 186 -0.86 1.93 17.37
CA GLU A 186 -0.41 3.29 17.63
C GLU A 186 0.27 3.94 16.42
N ASP A 187 1.04 3.14 15.65
CA ASP A 187 1.87 3.65 14.56
C ASP A 187 1.84 2.67 13.38
N PRO A 188 1.24 3.07 12.23
CA PRO A 188 1.16 2.21 11.05
C PRO A 188 2.50 2.03 10.31
N THR A 189 3.58 2.68 10.73
CA THR A 189 4.93 2.45 10.19
C THR A 189 5.65 1.31 10.91
N ILE A 190 5.10 0.86 12.04
CA ILE A 190 5.65 -0.19 12.92
C ILE A 190 4.73 -1.40 12.87
N GLY A 191 5.29 -2.60 12.97
CA GLY A 191 4.49 -3.82 12.99
C GLY A 191 5.30 -5.08 12.79
N PHE A 192 4.60 -6.11 12.32
CA PHE A 192 5.21 -7.33 11.78
C PHE A 192 5.04 -7.39 10.27
N ALA A 193 6.07 -7.90 9.59
CA ALA A 193 5.97 -8.40 8.23
C ALA A 193 6.42 -9.87 8.23
N PHE A 194 5.55 -10.76 7.74
CA PHE A 194 5.83 -12.17 7.55
C PHE A 194 5.96 -12.42 6.05
N GLU A 195 7.15 -12.74 5.57
CA GLU A 195 7.34 -13.15 4.19
C GLU A 195 6.83 -14.58 4.01
N ILE A 196 5.92 -14.77 3.05
CA ILE A 196 5.29 -16.07 2.78
C ILE A 196 5.81 -16.63 1.47
N LYS A 197 6.52 -17.77 1.54
CA LYS A 197 6.90 -18.53 0.37
C LYS A 197 6.41 -19.97 0.50
N HIS A 198 5.96 -20.54 -0.61
CA HIS A 198 5.46 -21.92 -0.65
C HIS A 198 4.35 -22.21 0.39
N GLY A 199 3.55 -21.16 0.77
CA GLY A 199 2.50 -21.29 1.77
C GLY A 199 2.97 -21.33 3.22
N GLN A 200 4.22 -20.97 3.50
CA GLN A 200 4.83 -20.96 4.82
C GLN A 200 5.60 -19.66 5.07
N VAL A 201 5.77 -19.32 6.34
CA VAL A 201 6.61 -18.19 6.77
C VAL A 201 8.09 -18.53 6.54
N GLU A 202 8.80 -17.71 5.77
CA GLU A 202 10.25 -17.83 5.51
C GLU A 202 11.09 -16.74 6.20
N GLU A 203 10.53 -15.57 6.41
CA GLU A 203 11.17 -14.49 7.16
C GLU A 203 10.15 -13.81 8.06
N ILE A 204 10.57 -13.35 9.22
CA ILE A 204 9.78 -12.50 10.12
C ILE A 204 10.56 -11.26 10.41
N ARG A 205 9.96 -10.10 10.15
CA ARG A 205 10.47 -8.79 10.54
C ARG A 205 9.52 -8.14 11.54
N MET A 206 10.04 -7.53 12.57
CA MET A 206 9.30 -6.80 13.60
C MET A 206 9.97 -5.47 13.89
N GLY A 207 9.22 -4.40 13.80
CA GLY A 207 9.70 -3.05 14.07
C GLY A 207 9.31 -2.07 12.97
N ASP A 208 10.21 -1.13 12.64
CA ASP A 208 10.02 -0.15 11.57
C ASP A 208 10.05 -0.87 10.22
N LEU A 209 8.91 -0.96 9.50
CA LEU A 209 8.80 -1.79 8.29
C LEU A 209 9.30 -1.10 7.02
N GLY A 210 9.37 0.26 7.01
CA GLY A 210 9.89 1.03 5.88
C GLY A 210 9.02 0.96 4.62
N LEU A 211 7.71 0.93 4.80
CA LEU A 211 6.70 0.85 3.75
C LEU A 211 6.35 2.23 3.21
#